data_253beff63eebaf99a20d5f1e68aeb29e
#
_entry.id   253beff63eebaf99a20d5f1e68aeb29e
#
_cell.length_a   1.000
_cell.length_b   1.000
_cell.length_c   1.000
_cell.angle_alpha   90.00
_cell.angle_beta   90.00
_cell.angle_gamma   90.00
#
_symmetry.space_group_name_H-M   'P 1'
#
loop_
_entity.id
_entity.type
_entity.pdbx_description
1 polymer ?
#
loop_
_entity_poly.entity_id
_entity_poly.type
_entity_poly.pdbx_seq_one_letter_code
_entity_poly.pdbx_strand_id
1 'polypeptide(L)'
;MEGSRAAAHSVQVELGSDFPELRDAVQRVCDDFPGEYWRKKDEAQEYPKEFVQALTENGFLGALIPEEYDGSGLPLRAAAVILETINASGCNGGAAHAQMYIMGTLLRHGNAEQKRKYLPGIARGELRLQAFGVTEPTTGSDTTKLKTRAEKKGNDRYVVTGQKVWTSRALYSD
;
A
#
# COMPACT_ATOMS: atom_id res chain seq x y z
N MET A 1 -32.99 15.27 35.28
CA MET A 1 -32.78 15.59 33.84
C MET A 1 -31.85 14.51 33.26
N GLU A 2 -32.46 13.46 32.71
CA GLU A 2 -31.73 12.37 32.10
C GLU A 2 -31.30 12.82 30.66
N GLY A 3 -29.98 12.91 30.49
CA GLY A 3 -29.41 13.20 29.16
C GLY A 3 -29.55 12.00 28.24
N SER A 4 -30.42 12.15 27.23
CA SER A 4 -30.52 11.21 26.10
C SER A 4 -29.17 11.04 25.44
N ARG A 5 -28.50 9.89 25.64
CA ARG A 5 -27.38 9.47 24.81
C ARG A 5 -27.93 9.18 23.42
N ALA A 6 -27.63 10.03 22.46
CA ALA A 6 -27.88 9.75 21.06
C ALA A 6 -27.21 8.44 20.69
N ALA A 7 -28.00 7.45 20.23
CA ALA A 7 -27.48 6.21 19.69
C ALA A 7 -26.58 6.52 18.50
N ALA A 8 -25.31 6.13 18.60
CA ALA A 8 -24.42 6.19 17.46
C ALA A 8 -24.97 5.26 16.39
N HIS A 9 -25.42 5.83 15.27
CA HIS A 9 -25.78 5.04 14.10
C HIS A 9 -24.49 4.42 13.55
N SER A 10 -24.30 3.13 13.81
CA SER A 10 -23.27 2.36 13.12
C SER A 10 -23.66 2.28 11.65
N VAL A 11 -22.86 2.89 10.79
CA VAL A 11 -22.98 2.68 9.35
C VAL A 11 -22.55 1.25 9.09
N GLN A 12 -23.49 0.35 8.80
CA GLN A 12 -23.16 -0.97 8.29
C GLN A 12 -22.71 -0.83 6.85
N VAL A 13 -21.43 -1.09 6.62
CA VAL A 13 -20.89 -1.22 5.26
C VAL A 13 -21.11 -2.66 4.83
N GLU A 14 -21.94 -2.87 3.80
CA GLU A 14 -22.07 -4.18 3.18
C GLU A 14 -20.79 -4.47 2.39
N LEU A 15 -20.03 -5.46 2.83
CA LEU A 15 -18.88 -5.97 2.10
C LEU A 15 -19.36 -6.88 0.96
N GLY A 16 -18.65 -6.84 -0.17
CA GLY A 16 -18.89 -7.78 -1.26
C GLY A 16 -18.65 -9.24 -0.81
N SER A 17 -19.23 -10.19 -1.51
CA SER A 17 -19.11 -11.63 -1.23
C SER A 17 -18.00 -12.32 -2.03
N ASP A 18 -17.28 -11.58 -2.86
CA ASP A 18 -16.21 -12.13 -3.69
C ASP A 18 -15.02 -12.61 -2.85
N PHE A 19 -14.39 -13.69 -3.31
CA PHE A 19 -13.20 -14.26 -2.70
C PHE A 19 -13.34 -14.55 -1.19
N PRO A 20 -14.34 -15.34 -0.76
CA PRO A 20 -14.62 -15.55 0.66
C PRO A 20 -13.41 -16.11 1.42
N GLU A 21 -12.70 -17.08 0.87
CA GLU A 21 -11.51 -17.68 1.49
C GLU A 21 -10.37 -16.65 1.67
N LEU A 22 -10.20 -15.74 0.71
CA LEU A 22 -9.23 -14.66 0.80
C LEU A 22 -9.63 -13.67 1.89
N ARG A 23 -10.92 -13.31 1.99
CA ARG A 23 -11.45 -12.46 3.07
C ARG A 23 -11.19 -13.06 4.43
N ASP A 24 -11.51 -14.34 4.60
CA ASP A 24 -11.27 -15.05 5.85
C ASP A 24 -9.79 -15.12 6.21
N ALA A 25 -8.92 -15.29 5.22
CA ALA A 25 -7.47 -15.31 5.45
C ALA A 25 -6.94 -13.93 5.88
N VAL A 26 -7.39 -12.85 5.23
CA VAL A 26 -7.01 -11.49 5.60
C VAL A 26 -7.58 -11.11 6.97
N GLN A 27 -8.84 -11.49 7.25
CA GLN A 27 -9.48 -11.23 8.55
C GLN A 27 -8.69 -11.87 9.69
N ARG A 28 -8.28 -13.13 9.56
CA ARG A 28 -7.45 -13.81 10.59
C ARG A 28 -6.17 -13.05 10.91
N VAL A 29 -5.50 -12.50 9.89
CA VAL A 29 -4.32 -11.66 10.14
C VAL A 29 -4.70 -10.37 10.86
N CYS A 30 -5.80 -9.74 10.48
CA CYS A 30 -6.25 -8.50 11.12
C CYS A 30 -6.65 -8.70 12.59
N ASP A 31 -7.21 -9.85 12.94
CA ASP A 31 -7.64 -10.17 14.32
C ASP A 31 -6.48 -10.17 15.32
N ASP A 32 -5.25 -10.43 14.85
CA ASP A 32 -4.03 -10.36 15.68
C ASP A 32 -3.58 -8.92 15.99
N PHE A 33 -4.19 -7.92 15.33
CA PHE A 33 -3.85 -6.50 15.46
C PHE A 33 -5.06 -5.66 15.92
N PRO A 34 -5.47 -5.79 17.20
CA PRO A 34 -6.66 -5.11 17.73
C PRO A 34 -6.45 -3.59 17.82
N GLY A 35 -7.55 -2.86 18.05
CA GLY A 35 -7.54 -1.40 18.14
C GLY A 35 -6.54 -0.80 19.13
N GLU A 36 -6.15 -1.55 20.18
CA GLU A 36 -5.09 -1.11 21.10
C GLU A 36 -3.70 -1.05 20.44
N TYR A 37 -3.37 -2.00 19.55
CA TYR A 37 -2.15 -1.97 18.77
C TYR A 37 -2.08 -0.70 17.93
N TRP A 38 -3.17 -0.37 17.24
CA TRP A 38 -3.24 0.81 16.37
C TRP A 38 -3.15 2.12 17.16
N ARG A 39 -3.81 2.22 18.32
CA ARG A 39 -3.68 3.40 19.19
C ARG A 39 -2.25 3.63 19.64
N LYS A 40 -1.55 2.57 20.07
CA LYS A 40 -0.15 2.67 20.49
C LYS A 40 0.77 3.13 19.34
N LYS A 41 0.54 2.60 18.12
CA LYS A 41 1.32 3.01 16.94
C LYS A 41 1.07 4.46 16.56
N ASP A 42 -0.18 4.93 16.66
CA ASP A 42 -0.56 6.32 16.37
C ASP A 42 0.03 7.29 17.39
N GLU A 43 -0.10 7.00 18.68
CA GLU A 43 0.49 7.80 19.77
C GLU A 43 2.01 7.92 19.66
N ALA A 44 2.69 6.83 19.30
CA ALA A 44 4.13 6.80 19.10
C ALA A 44 4.59 7.34 17.72
N GLN A 45 3.65 7.63 16.82
CA GLN A 45 3.92 7.99 15.42
C GLN A 45 4.80 6.96 14.71
N GLU A 46 4.57 5.68 14.99
CA GLU A 46 5.36 4.57 14.47
C GLU A 46 4.72 3.90 13.26
N TYR A 47 5.59 3.42 12.37
CA TYR A 47 5.18 2.56 11.26
C TYR A 47 4.76 1.18 11.78
N PRO A 48 3.62 0.61 11.30
CA PRO A 48 3.09 -0.67 11.79
C PRO A 48 3.88 -1.87 11.21
N LYS A 49 5.14 -1.98 11.59
CA LYS A 49 6.11 -2.95 11.01
C LYS A 49 5.62 -4.38 11.15
N GLU A 50 5.09 -4.74 12.31
CA GLU A 50 4.64 -6.08 12.62
C GLU A 50 3.44 -6.48 11.75
N PHE A 51 2.47 -5.59 11.59
CA PHE A 51 1.33 -5.79 10.71
C PHE A 51 1.73 -5.94 9.24
N VAL A 52 2.61 -5.06 8.75
CA VAL A 52 3.12 -5.13 7.38
C VAL A 52 3.90 -6.42 7.15
N GLN A 53 4.64 -6.90 8.14
CA GLN A 53 5.35 -8.17 8.08
C GLN A 53 4.36 -9.35 8.00
N ALA A 54 3.33 -9.37 8.84
CA ALA A 54 2.29 -10.40 8.80
C ALA A 54 1.57 -10.46 7.45
N LEU A 55 1.23 -9.30 6.86
CA LEU A 55 0.65 -9.25 5.51
C LEU A 55 1.61 -9.80 4.44
N THR A 56 2.91 -9.57 4.60
CA THR A 56 3.94 -10.07 3.68
C THR A 56 4.08 -11.58 3.76
N GLU A 57 4.19 -12.13 4.96
CA GLU A 57 4.33 -13.56 5.23
C GLU A 57 3.14 -14.37 4.71
N ASN A 58 1.96 -13.77 4.70
CA ASN A 58 0.76 -14.35 4.11
C ASN A 58 0.60 -14.07 2.61
N GLY A 59 1.58 -13.45 1.95
CA GLY A 59 1.60 -13.21 0.51
C GLY A 59 0.68 -12.08 0.02
N PHE A 60 -0.04 -11.38 0.91
CA PHE A 60 -1.01 -10.36 0.52
C PHE A 60 -0.38 -9.14 -0.15
N LEU A 61 0.85 -8.81 0.21
CA LEU A 61 1.57 -7.69 -0.41
C LEU A 61 2.18 -8.05 -1.78
N GLY A 62 2.29 -9.32 -2.12
CA GLY A 62 2.70 -9.84 -3.43
C GLY A 62 1.53 -10.32 -4.30
N ALA A 63 0.29 -10.09 -3.89
CA ALA A 63 -0.90 -10.67 -4.51
C ALA A 63 -1.02 -10.42 -6.02
N LEU A 64 -0.65 -9.22 -6.51
CA LEU A 64 -0.71 -8.85 -7.93
C LEU A 64 0.52 -9.29 -8.73
N ILE A 65 1.60 -9.70 -8.09
CA ILE A 65 2.83 -10.11 -8.75
C ILE A 65 2.59 -11.48 -9.40
N PRO A 66 2.90 -11.66 -10.70
CA PRO A 66 2.81 -12.97 -11.35
C PRO A 66 3.66 -14.03 -10.65
N GLU A 67 3.24 -15.28 -10.78
CA GLU A 67 3.94 -16.44 -10.21
C GLU A 67 5.40 -16.56 -10.71
N GLU A 68 5.66 -16.16 -11.96
CA GLU A 68 7.03 -16.12 -12.53
C GLU A 68 8.00 -15.18 -11.78
N TYR A 69 7.48 -14.32 -10.91
CA TYR A 69 8.21 -13.39 -10.04
C TYR A 69 7.92 -13.63 -8.55
N ASP A 70 7.62 -14.84 -8.17
CA ASP A 70 7.35 -15.28 -6.79
C ASP A 70 6.08 -14.69 -6.14
N GLY A 71 5.15 -14.16 -6.93
CA GLY A 71 3.87 -13.65 -6.46
C GLY A 71 2.73 -14.64 -6.59
N SER A 72 1.50 -14.21 -6.30
CA SER A 72 0.30 -15.05 -6.38
C SER A 72 -0.49 -14.88 -7.69
N GLY A 73 -0.14 -13.93 -8.54
CA GLY A 73 -0.79 -13.70 -9.82
C GLY A 73 -2.28 -13.36 -9.75
N LEU A 74 -2.76 -12.87 -8.59
CA LEU A 74 -4.17 -12.60 -8.37
C LEU A 74 -4.65 -11.38 -9.18
N PRO A 75 -5.93 -11.35 -9.57
CA PRO A 75 -6.49 -10.20 -10.28
C PRO A 75 -6.61 -8.97 -9.37
N LEU A 76 -6.68 -7.78 -9.98
CA LEU A 76 -6.84 -6.51 -9.26
C LEU A 76 -8.04 -6.52 -8.29
N ARG A 77 -9.11 -7.24 -8.63
CA ARG A 77 -10.29 -7.39 -7.75
C ARG A 77 -9.94 -8.08 -6.44
N ALA A 78 -9.07 -9.09 -6.45
CA ALA A 78 -8.59 -9.72 -5.22
C ALA A 78 -7.76 -8.76 -4.37
N ALA A 79 -6.89 -7.94 -4.98
CA ALA A 79 -6.17 -6.89 -4.25
C ALA A 79 -7.11 -5.85 -3.62
N ALA A 80 -8.20 -5.49 -4.30
CA ALA A 80 -9.24 -4.63 -3.73
C ALA A 80 -9.92 -5.27 -2.52
N VAL A 81 -10.22 -6.57 -2.59
CA VAL A 81 -10.80 -7.35 -1.48
C VAL A 81 -9.87 -7.40 -0.27
N ILE A 82 -8.57 -7.56 -0.48
CA ILE A 82 -7.58 -7.50 0.62
C ILE A 82 -7.67 -6.14 1.32
N LEU A 83 -7.64 -5.04 0.58
CA LEU A 83 -7.70 -3.70 1.16
C LEU A 83 -9.05 -3.41 1.83
N GLU A 84 -10.15 -3.83 1.23
CA GLU A 84 -11.49 -3.71 1.80
C GLU A 84 -11.56 -4.41 3.16
N THR A 85 -11.11 -5.65 3.24
CA THR A 85 -11.13 -6.45 4.47
C THR A 85 -10.25 -5.84 5.56
N ILE A 86 -9.02 -5.41 5.22
CA ILE A 86 -8.14 -4.72 6.16
C ILE A 86 -8.82 -3.49 6.77
N ASN A 87 -9.42 -2.63 5.93
CA ASN A 87 -10.07 -1.41 6.43
C ASN A 87 -11.37 -1.70 7.19
N ALA A 88 -12.16 -2.68 6.77
CA ALA A 88 -13.38 -3.10 7.47
C ALA A 88 -13.10 -3.67 8.86
N SER A 89 -11.94 -4.33 9.04
CA SER A 89 -11.47 -4.84 10.34
C SER A 89 -10.97 -3.74 11.29
N GLY A 90 -10.96 -2.48 10.86
CA GLY A 90 -10.44 -1.37 11.65
C GLY A 90 -8.91 -1.24 11.63
N CYS A 91 -8.23 -2.03 10.81
CA CYS A 91 -6.79 -1.95 10.60
C CYS A 91 -6.43 -0.85 9.56
N ASN A 92 -5.18 -0.39 9.58
CA ASN A 92 -4.70 0.63 8.63
C ASN A 92 -4.12 -0.01 7.37
N GLY A 93 -4.87 0.04 6.27
CA GLY A 93 -4.44 -0.48 4.96
C GLY A 93 -3.43 0.37 4.20
N GLY A 94 -2.97 1.51 4.74
CA GLY A 94 -2.19 2.50 4.00
C GLY A 94 -0.86 1.98 3.44
N ALA A 95 -0.14 1.12 4.16
CA ALA A 95 1.12 0.53 3.69
C ALA A 95 0.87 -0.50 2.57
N ALA A 96 -0.15 -1.34 2.73
CA ALA A 96 -0.56 -2.32 1.73
C ALA A 96 -1.00 -1.64 0.42
N HIS A 97 -1.87 -0.63 0.52
CA HIS A 97 -2.30 0.16 -0.63
C HIS A 97 -1.12 0.80 -1.37
N ALA A 98 -0.18 1.41 -0.64
CA ALA A 98 0.99 2.04 -1.24
C ALA A 98 1.84 1.04 -2.02
N GLN A 99 2.12 -0.12 -1.47
CA GLN A 99 2.88 -1.16 -2.18
C GLN A 99 2.13 -1.67 -3.41
N MET A 100 0.81 -1.84 -3.33
CA MET A 100 0.01 -2.31 -4.46
C MET A 100 0.03 -1.34 -5.65
N TYR A 101 -0.09 -0.02 -5.45
CA TYR A 101 -0.06 0.88 -6.60
C TYR A 101 1.35 1.09 -7.17
N ILE A 102 2.40 1.07 -6.35
CA ILE A 102 3.79 1.15 -6.85
C ILE A 102 4.15 -0.13 -7.61
N MET A 103 3.84 -1.29 -7.06
CA MET A 103 3.99 -2.58 -7.72
C MET A 103 3.18 -2.63 -9.03
N GLY A 104 1.94 -2.16 -9.02
CA GLY A 104 1.11 -2.03 -10.21
C GLY A 104 1.73 -1.15 -11.29
N THR A 105 2.42 -0.07 -10.90
CA THR A 105 3.18 0.78 -11.83
C THR A 105 4.33 0.02 -12.47
N LEU A 106 5.09 -0.74 -11.67
CA LEU A 106 6.21 -1.55 -12.17
C LEU A 106 5.71 -2.68 -13.09
N LEU A 107 4.61 -3.35 -12.73
CA LEU A 107 3.98 -4.38 -13.56
C LEU A 107 3.52 -3.83 -14.91
N ARG A 108 2.96 -2.62 -14.93
CA ARG A 108 2.40 -2.00 -16.14
C ARG A 108 3.45 -1.35 -17.03
N HIS A 109 4.45 -0.69 -16.46
CA HIS A 109 5.38 0.18 -17.19
C HIS A 109 6.84 -0.27 -17.12
N GLY A 110 7.20 -1.17 -16.19
CA GLY A 110 8.55 -1.71 -16.09
C GLY A 110 8.90 -2.57 -17.30
N ASN A 111 10.15 -2.48 -17.76
CA ASN A 111 10.68 -3.43 -18.74
C ASN A 111 10.97 -4.80 -18.11
N ALA A 112 11.29 -5.80 -18.92
CA ALA A 112 11.53 -7.18 -18.45
C ALA A 112 12.69 -7.27 -17.43
N GLU A 113 13.74 -6.47 -17.61
CA GLU A 113 14.88 -6.44 -16.69
C GLU A 113 14.48 -5.86 -15.32
N GLN A 114 13.76 -4.74 -15.31
CA GLN A 114 13.25 -4.12 -14.08
C GLN A 114 12.29 -5.04 -13.33
N LYS A 115 11.39 -5.73 -14.03
CA LYS A 115 10.46 -6.68 -13.42
C LYS A 115 11.22 -7.83 -12.77
N ARG A 116 12.16 -8.47 -13.48
CA ARG A 116 13.00 -9.56 -12.91
C ARG A 116 13.85 -9.10 -11.73
N LYS A 117 14.31 -7.85 -11.74
CA LYS A 117 15.16 -7.31 -10.69
C LYS A 117 14.39 -7.01 -9.39
N TYR A 118 13.19 -6.45 -9.49
CA TYR A 118 12.50 -5.88 -8.33
C TYR A 118 11.31 -6.70 -7.84
N LEU A 119 10.52 -7.32 -8.73
CA LEU A 119 9.28 -7.99 -8.32
C LEU A 119 9.49 -9.16 -7.36
N PRO A 120 10.51 -10.04 -7.52
CA PRO A 120 10.73 -11.12 -6.57
C PRO A 120 11.05 -10.62 -5.15
N GLY A 121 11.90 -9.59 -5.04
CA GLY A 121 12.23 -8.98 -3.75
C GLY A 121 11.01 -8.32 -3.08
N ILE A 122 10.11 -7.71 -3.87
CA ILE A 122 8.86 -7.15 -3.37
C ILE A 122 7.93 -8.27 -2.88
N ALA A 123 7.79 -9.36 -3.63
CA ALA A 123 6.94 -10.50 -3.27
C ALA A 123 7.37 -11.14 -1.95
N ARG A 124 8.68 -11.34 -1.76
CA ARG A 124 9.25 -11.91 -0.52
C ARG A 124 9.38 -10.92 0.64
N GLY A 125 9.11 -9.62 0.41
CA GLY A 125 9.23 -8.57 1.42
C GLY A 125 10.67 -8.14 1.74
N GLU A 126 11.61 -8.49 0.88
CA GLU A 126 13.02 -8.07 0.95
C GLU A 126 13.19 -6.62 0.44
N LEU A 127 12.26 -6.17 -0.37
CA LEU A 127 12.21 -4.83 -0.96
C LEU A 127 10.84 -4.19 -0.68
N ARG A 128 10.83 -3.00 -0.09
CA ARG A 128 9.63 -2.25 0.26
C ARG A 128 9.52 -0.97 -0.58
N LEU A 129 8.73 -1.00 -1.63
CA LEU A 129 8.44 0.18 -2.44
C LEU A 129 7.07 0.76 -2.03
N GLN A 130 7.05 1.60 -1.00
CA GLN A 130 5.84 2.16 -0.40
C GLN A 130 5.79 3.69 -0.40
N ALA A 131 6.85 4.36 -0.85
CA ALA A 131 6.91 5.80 -0.96
C ALA A 131 6.59 6.26 -2.38
N PHE A 132 5.75 7.30 -2.50
CA PHE A 132 5.35 7.87 -3.78
C PHE A 132 5.42 9.39 -3.75
N GLY A 133 6.45 9.96 -4.36
CA GLY A 133 6.68 11.39 -4.42
C GLY A 133 5.95 12.03 -5.62
N VAL A 134 4.79 12.63 -5.39
CA VAL A 134 4.00 13.32 -6.42
C VAL A 134 3.92 14.81 -6.14
N THR A 135 3.40 15.19 -4.97
CA THR A 135 3.14 16.57 -4.59
C THR A 135 4.41 17.42 -4.59
N GLU A 136 4.29 18.63 -5.10
CA GLU A 136 5.34 19.65 -5.10
C GLU A 136 4.88 20.87 -4.29
N PRO A 137 5.78 21.78 -3.87
CA PRO A 137 5.42 22.97 -3.09
C PRO A 137 4.34 23.83 -3.75
N THR A 138 4.22 23.78 -5.07
CA THR A 138 3.31 24.62 -5.85
C THR A 138 2.11 23.86 -6.44
N THR A 139 2.07 22.54 -6.33
CA THR A 139 0.98 21.75 -6.92
C THR A 139 0.79 20.40 -6.23
N GLY A 140 -0.45 20.00 -6.07
CA GLY A 140 -0.86 18.70 -5.51
C GLY A 140 -1.92 18.04 -6.37
N SER A 141 -3.17 18.50 -6.30
CA SER A 141 -4.29 17.91 -7.04
C SER A 141 -4.14 18.02 -8.57
N ASP A 142 -3.62 19.13 -9.04
CA ASP A 142 -3.37 19.32 -10.48
C ASP A 142 -1.97 18.82 -10.85
N THR A 143 -1.84 17.53 -11.04
CA THR A 143 -0.55 16.89 -11.40
C THR A 143 -0.04 17.27 -12.80
N THR A 144 -0.86 17.94 -13.62
CA THR A 144 -0.42 18.45 -14.93
C THR A 144 0.54 19.65 -14.80
N LYS A 145 0.60 20.27 -13.63
CA LYS A 145 1.47 21.42 -13.31
C LYS A 145 2.76 21.05 -12.58
N LEU A 146 3.13 19.77 -12.53
CA LEU A 146 4.38 19.34 -11.93
C LEU A 146 5.57 19.96 -12.65
N LYS A 147 6.54 20.45 -11.86
CA LYS A 147 7.77 21.12 -12.36
C LYS A 147 8.99 20.21 -12.31
N THR A 148 8.95 19.13 -11.52
CA THR A 148 10.04 18.15 -11.52
C THR A 148 10.21 17.59 -12.92
N ARG A 149 11.44 17.63 -13.41
CA ARG A 149 11.79 17.18 -14.75
C ARG A 149 13.04 16.33 -14.74
N ALA A 150 13.11 15.41 -15.68
CA ALA A 150 14.28 14.59 -15.96
C ALA A 150 14.81 14.94 -17.36
N GLU A 151 16.02 15.45 -17.44
CA GLU A 151 16.69 15.80 -18.68
C GLU A 151 17.72 14.72 -19.01
N LYS A 152 17.62 14.11 -20.21
CA LYS A 152 18.60 13.15 -20.68
C LYS A 152 19.93 13.86 -20.97
N LYS A 153 21.01 13.36 -20.39
CA LYS A 153 22.37 13.84 -20.60
C LYS A 153 23.24 12.70 -21.15
N GLY A 154 23.56 12.77 -22.43
CA GLY A 154 24.24 11.66 -23.11
C GLY A 154 23.33 10.45 -23.32
N ASN A 155 23.90 9.24 -23.35
CA ASN A 155 23.16 8.01 -23.66
C ASN A 155 22.72 7.21 -22.41
N ASP A 156 23.34 7.46 -21.25
CA ASP A 156 23.36 6.57 -20.10
C ASP A 156 22.82 7.18 -18.79
N ARG A 157 22.49 8.49 -18.78
CA ARG A 157 22.04 9.15 -17.54
C ARG A 157 20.98 10.22 -17.78
N TYR A 158 20.25 10.50 -16.70
CA TYR A 158 19.32 11.63 -16.60
C TYR A 158 19.73 12.54 -15.44
N VAL A 159 19.54 13.84 -15.63
CA VAL A 159 19.60 14.83 -14.54
C VAL A 159 18.19 15.15 -14.12
N VAL A 160 17.86 14.86 -12.87
CA VAL A 160 16.54 15.14 -12.31
C VAL A 160 16.61 16.39 -11.45
N THR A 161 15.74 17.36 -11.72
CA THR A 161 15.63 18.63 -11.00
C THR A 161 14.20 18.84 -10.56
N GLY A 162 14.00 19.08 -9.25
CA GLY A 162 12.68 19.32 -8.67
C GLY A 162 12.69 19.13 -7.16
N GLN A 163 11.51 19.31 -6.55
CA GLN A 163 11.29 19.10 -5.12
C GLN A 163 9.93 18.44 -4.93
N LYS A 164 9.91 17.40 -4.10
CA LYS A 164 8.69 16.70 -3.66
C LYS A 164 8.45 16.97 -2.18
N VAL A 165 7.18 17.06 -1.79
CA VAL A 165 6.75 17.25 -0.40
C VAL A 165 5.69 16.21 -0.03
N TRP A 166 5.51 15.98 1.25
CA TRP A 166 4.48 15.08 1.81
C TRP A 166 4.60 13.63 1.34
N THR A 167 5.80 13.18 1.04
CA THR A 167 6.04 11.80 0.64
C THR A 167 5.86 10.86 1.82
N SER A 168 4.69 10.22 1.88
CA SER A 168 4.38 9.26 2.94
C SER A 168 5.34 8.06 2.89
N ARG A 169 5.72 7.56 4.05
CA ARG A 169 6.57 6.37 4.23
C ARG A 169 7.95 6.43 3.57
N ALA A 170 8.48 7.64 3.30
CA ALA A 170 9.82 7.79 2.71
C ALA A 170 10.94 7.16 3.54
N LEU A 171 10.78 7.10 4.87
CA LEU A 171 11.75 6.49 5.80
C LEU A 171 11.63 4.94 5.89
N TYR A 172 10.62 4.36 5.28
CA TYR A 172 10.28 2.93 5.36
C TYR A 172 10.20 2.27 3.96
N SER A 173 10.72 2.95 2.96
CA SER A 173 10.77 2.51 1.57
C SER A 173 12.22 2.48 1.10
N ASP A 174 12.57 1.43 0.36
CA ASP A 174 13.89 1.25 -0.25
C ASP A 174 14.09 2.12 -1.49
#